data_b8f057dfa1b96b2982fe2cd2c5cdba19
#
_entry.id   b8f057dfa1b96b2982fe2cd2c5cdba19
#
_cell.length_a   1.000
_cell.length_b   1.000
_cell.length_c   1.000
_cell.angle_alpha   90.00
_cell.angle_beta   90.00
_cell.angle_gamma   90.00
#
_symmetry.space_group_name_H-M   'P 1'
#
loop_
_entity.id
_entity.type
_entity.pdbx_description
1 polymer ?
#
loop_
_entity_poly.entity_id
_entity_poly.type
_entity_poly.pdbx_seq_one_letter_code
_entity_poly.pdbx_strand_id
1 'polypeptide(L)'
;MKRIFILAAALMCGVVAFGQNIPHYHDVDVEASREYVEGNAYQKDLLLYVDMLGDTHPYYAVAKHRTKLNKSAKRLYRECGNIEDVTEFKLLLARVAASLDDGHTAIFYWTQPNRIFPVKLAIDSNMPAIVEVCSEELSELLGREVTKINGKHLKQILTEAREIVSADNDLNFENLVEDYLMISEFWSMLGMSNEVLSLTFADGSSVDVKDIDKSNLKIAQLQHDLSGRLTAPRRVLFDYTIYEEEGICYLQFNQFADRVTHPKNPQLPRFDEFVRDMMADIESKGVKTLVIDLQYNSGGNSSLGNVLLSWLKPYEEIAQFSAEVRISELMLMYYPYYKEFTYDGKSLELGKVYSALKFDHNRGANVGNDTPKQDSTHHVLNFDRERIFKGEVVFIQSKDSFSSASLLLTTARDNGIGYIIGERSGGRPSHYGDILYSVLPNTGTIATVSHKHFIRPNRALVNESYLEPNIYVPLNNPDKDLAWECVLDFLGTNKSRTVVKKGATADDSYLWDTIYRPVMN
;
A
#
# COMPACT_ATOMS: atom_id res chain seq x y z
N MET A 1 -12.67 1.59 14.46
CA MET A 1 -12.36 2.93 13.93
C MET A 1 -11.17 2.92 12.95
N LYS A 2 -10.52 1.79 12.64
CA LYS A 2 -9.11 1.80 12.25
C LYS A 2 -8.77 1.22 10.88
N ARG A 3 -9.57 0.33 10.31
CA ARG A 3 -9.33 -0.20 8.96
C ARG A 3 -9.89 0.68 7.84
N ILE A 4 -10.94 1.46 8.09
CA ILE A 4 -11.62 2.28 7.10
C ILE A 4 -10.74 3.40 6.53
N PHE A 5 -9.74 3.86 7.30
CA PHE A 5 -8.88 4.98 6.91
C PHE A 5 -7.55 4.56 6.29
N ILE A 6 -7.18 3.28 6.37
CA ILE A 6 -5.81 2.87 6.00
C ILE A 6 -5.64 2.80 4.48
N LEU A 7 -6.62 2.42 3.70
CA LEU A 7 -6.41 2.13 2.27
C LEU A 7 -6.81 3.24 1.30
N ALA A 8 -7.90 3.94 1.54
CA ALA A 8 -8.10 5.23 0.85
C ALA A 8 -6.89 6.15 1.09
N ALA A 9 -6.21 5.94 2.20
CA ALA A 9 -4.97 6.61 2.57
C ALA A 9 -3.73 6.06 1.88
N ALA A 10 -3.59 4.76 1.65
CA ALA A 10 -2.39 4.22 0.99
C ALA A 10 -2.31 4.66 -0.47
N LEU A 11 -3.42 4.71 -1.18
CA LEU A 11 -3.50 5.32 -2.50
C LEU A 11 -3.36 6.86 -2.43
N MET A 12 -3.79 7.52 -1.34
CA MET A 12 -3.64 8.96 -1.14
C MET A 12 -2.32 9.39 -0.46
N CYS A 13 -1.62 8.51 0.26
CA CYS A 13 -0.32 8.83 0.89
C CYS A 13 0.73 9.31 -0.11
N GLY A 14 0.68 8.85 -1.36
CA GLY A 14 1.56 9.38 -2.40
C GLY A 14 1.31 10.85 -2.71
N VAL A 15 0.06 11.32 -2.69
CA VAL A 15 -0.29 12.72 -2.97
C VAL A 15 0.07 13.63 -1.79
N VAL A 16 -0.14 13.14 -0.56
CA VAL A 16 0.12 13.92 0.68
C VAL A 16 1.60 14.02 1.01
N ALA A 17 2.40 12.99 0.66
CA ALA A 17 3.81 12.92 1.02
C ALA A 17 4.66 14.04 0.41
N PHE A 18 4.27 14.61 -0.72
CA PHE A 18 5.15 15.51 -1.45
C PHE A 18 4.76 16.98 -1.36
N GLY A 19 3.53 17.34 -1.00
CA GLY A 19 3.06 18.74 -1.06
C GLY A 19 3.51 19.45 -2.35
N GLN A 20 3.78 18.68 -3.38
CA GLN A 20 4.08 19.12 -4.72
C GLN A 20 2.76 19.19 -5.47
N ASN A 21 2.61 20.18 -6.32
CA ASN A 21 1.52 20.18 -7.28
C ASN A 21 1.64 18.89 -8.10
N ILE A 22 0.55 18.13 -8.23
CA ILE A 22 0.52 16.97 -9.11
C ILE A 22 0.79 17.50 -10.52
N PRO A 23 1.85 17.02 -11.22
CA PRO A 23 2.15 17.52 -12.54
C PRO A 23 1.04 17.12 -13.51
N HIS A 24 0.68 18.04 -14.38
CA HIS A 24 -0.17 17.73 -15.50
C HIS A 24 0.66 17.08 -16.59
N TYR A 25 0.19 15.98 -17.17
CA TYR A 25 0.94 15.26 -18.19
C TYR A 25 1.20 16.07 -19.46
N HIS A 26 0.37 17.09 -19.74
CA HIS A 26 0.59 18.01 -20.85
C HIS A 26 1.74 19.03 -20.62
N ASP A 27 2.26 19.14 -19.38
CA ASP A 27 3.49 19.91 -19.13
C ASP A 27 4.74 19.18 -19.68
N VAL A 28 4.59 17.90 -20.01
CA VAL A 28 5.53 17.15 -20.80
C VAL A 28 5.28 17.50 -22.26
N ASP A 29 6.33 17.78 -23.05
CA ASP A 29 6.21 18.14 -24.46
C ASP A 29 5.78 16.92 -25.31
N VAL A 30 4.55 16.47 -25.07
CA VAL A 30 3.92 15.37 -25.81
C VAL A 30 3.46 15.84 -27.19
N GLU A 31 3.19 17.15 -27.33
CA GLU A 31 2.80 17.77 -28.61
C GLU A 31 3.92 17.70 -29.65
N ALA A 32 5.19 17.74 -29.22
CA ALA A 32 6.33 17.62 -30.13
C ALA A 32 6.53 16.21 -30.70
N SER A 33 5.92 15.18 -30.12
CA SER A 33 6.13 13.78 -30.50
C SER A 33 4.97 13.13 -31.27
N ARG A 34 3.80 13.80 -31.38
CA ARG A 34 2.61 13.30 -32.09
C ARG A 34 1.84 14.41 -32.81
N GLU A 35 1.32 14.06 -34.02
CA GLU A 35 0.23 14.82 -34.61
C GLU A 35 -0.95 14.85 -33.62
N TYR A 36 -1.27 16.04 -33.13
CA TYR A 36 -2.38 16.24 -32.21
C TYR A 36 -3.68 15.96 -32.98
N VAL A 37 -4.30 14.82 -32.69
CA VAL A 37 -5.52 14.40 -33.36
C VAL A 37 -6.67 15.27 -32.85
N GLU A 38 -7.42 15.91 -33.74
CA GLU A 38 -8.68 16.57 -33.41
C GLU A 38 -9.63 15.53 -32.79
N GLY A 39 -10.12 15.80 -31.59
CA GLY A 39 -11.02 14.95 -30.85
C GLY A 39 -11.70 15.70 -29.70
N ASN A 40 -12.71 15.07 -29.09
CA ASN A 40 -13.32 15.61 -27.88
C ASN A 40 -12.37 15.50 -26.66
N ALA A 41 -12.76 16.08 -25.52
CA ALA A 41 -11.95 16.07 -24.28
C ALA A 41 -11.54 14.66 -23.84
N TYR A 42 -12.45 13.70 -23.92
CA TYR A 42 -12.19 12.30 -23.52
C TYR A 42 -11.21 11.59 -24.44
N GLN A 43 -11.32 11.84 -25.75
CA GLN A 43 -10.40 11.28 -26.73
C GLN A 43 -8.97 11.78 -26.55
N LYS A 44 -8.82 13.08 -26.26
CA LYS A 44 -7.51 13.71 -25.98
C LYS A 44 -6.89 13.13 -24.71
N ASP A 45 -7.65 13.09 -23.63
CA ASP A 45 -7.17 12.56 -22.36
C ASP A 45 -6.89 11.05 -22.41
N LEU A 46 -7.63 10.27 -23.21
CA LEU A 46 -7.30 8.87 -23.46
C LEU A 46 -5.91 8.71 -24.08
N LEU A 47 -5.60 9.52 -25.11
CA LEU A 47 -4.29 9.45 -25.79
C LEU A 47 -3.17 9.82 -24.82
N LEU A 48 -3.33 10.86 -24.02
CA LEU A 48 -2.37 11.24 -22.98
C LEU A 48 -2.20 10.13 -21.95
N TYR A 49 -3.27 9.50 -21.49
CA TYR A 49 -3.20 8.38 -20.55
C TYR A 49 -2.47 7.16 -21.13
N VAL A 50 -2.76 6.80 -22.38
CA VAL A 50 -2.08 5.70 -23.09
C VAL A 50 -0.59 5.98 -23.24
N ASP A 51 -0.22 7.23 -23.54
CA ASP A 51 1.18 7.63 -23.63
C ASP A 51 1.86 7.61 -22.26
N MET A 52 1.20 8.16 -21.24
CA MET A 52 1.71 8.11 -19.87
C MET A 52 2.00 6.67 -19.44
N LEU A 53 1.04 5.75 -19.60
CA LEU A 53 1.26 4.33 -19.30
C LEU A 53 2.38 3.73 -20.14
N GLY A 54 2.28 3.94 -21.43
CA GLY A 54 3.19 3.34 -22.41
C GLY A 54 4.63 3.82 -22.27
N ASP A 55 4.87 5.03 -21.82
CA ASP A 55 6.20 5.63 -21.69
C ASP A 55 6.77 5.47 -20.27
N THR A 56 5.91 5.30 -19.26
CA THR A 56 6.33 5.29 -17.87
C THR A 56 6.34 3.90 -17.24
N HIS A 57 5.32 3.08 -17.51
CA HIS A 57 5.22 1.77 -16.86
C HIS A 57 6.21 0.76 -17.44
N PRO A 58 7.08 0.08 -16.64
CA PRO A 58 8.11 -0.84 -17.13
C PRO A 58 7.59 -1.99 -18.00
N TYR A 59 6.37 -2.48 -17.73
CA TYR A 59 5.71 -3.51 -18.53
C TYR A 59 5.66 -3.19 -20.03
N TYR A 60 5.46 -1.91 -20.36
CA TYR A 60 5.37 -1.44 -21.75
C TYR A 60 6.71 -1.14 -22.42
N ALA A 61 7.84 -1.36 -21.73
CA ALA A 61 9.16 -1.37 -22.37
C ALA A 61 9.31 -2.53 -23.37
N VAL A 62 8.53 -3.60 -23.17
CA VAL A 62 8.47 -4.74 -24.09
C VAL A 62 7.62 -4.36 -25.31
N ALA A 63 8.21 -4.35 -26.49
CA ALA A 63 7.57 -3.91 -27.75
C ALA A 63 6.22 -4.59 -28.02
N LYS A 64 6.09 -5.89 -27.71
CA LYS A 64 4.83 -6.63 -27.86
C LYS A 64 3.70 -6.04 -27.00
N HIS A 65 4.01 -5.67 -25.75
CA HIS A 65 3.03 -5.09 -24.83
C HIS A 65 2.64 -3.67 -25.27
N ARG A 66 3.63 -2.85 -25.67
CA ARG A 66 3.37 -1.52 -26.22
C ARG A 66 2.47 -1.58 -27.48
N THR A 67 2.75 -2.52 -28.40
CA THR A 67 1.91 -2.72 -29.59
C THR A 67 0.49 -3.08 -29.22
N LYS A 68 0.28 -3.94 -28.21
CA LYS A 68 -1.05 -4.31 -27.72
C LYS A 68 -1.78 -3.09 -27.13
N LEU A 69 -1.10 -2.27 -26.32
CA LEU A 69 -1.64 -1.03 -25.78
C LEU A 69 -2.11 -0.07 -26.88
N ASN A 70 -1.24 0.20 -27.85
CA ASN A 70 -1.54 1.10 -28.98
C ASN A 70 -2.70 0.57 -29.86
N LYS A 71 -2.81 -0.75 -30.02
CA LYS A 71 -3.96 -1.35 -30.72
C LYS A 71 -5.25 -1.18 -29.94
N SER A 72 -5.22 -1.35 -28.62
CA SER A 72 -6.37 -1.10 -27.76
C SER A 72 -6.77 0.37 -27.76
N ALA A 73 -5.80 1.29 -27.73
CA ALA A 73 -6.05 2.73 -27.78
C ALA A 73 -6.88 3.14 -29.00
N LYS A 74 -6.63 2.56 -30.18
CA LYS A 74 -7.42 2.86 -31.39
C LYS A 74 -8.90 2.47 -31.26
N ARG A 75 -9.20 1.38 -30.55
CA ARG A 75 -10.58 0.96 -30.26
C ARG A 75 -11.21 1.90 -29.23
N LEU A 76 -10.51 2.14 -28.12
CA LEU A 76 -10.97 2.99 -27.03
C LEU A 76 -11.18 4.44 -27.47
N TYR A 77 -10.35 4.94 -28.39
CA TYR A 77 -10.52 6.27 -28.97
C TYR A 77 -11.88 6.45 -29.67
N ARG A 78 -12.33 5.40 -30.38
CA ARG A 78 -13.68 5.43 -31.02
C ARG A 78 -14.79 5.36 -29.98
N GLU A 79 -14.60 4.57 -28.92
CA GLU A 79 -15.55 4.50 -27.81
C GLU A 79 -15.66 5.85 -27.11
N CYS A 80 -14.54 6.53 -26.83
CA CYS A 80 -14.51 7.88 -26.24
C CYS A 80 -15.23 8.96 -27.09
N GLY A 81 -15.37 8.74 -28.40
CA GLY A 81 -16.11 9.65 -29.26
C GLY A 81 -17.60 9.79 -28.91
N ASN A 82 -18.16 8.79 -28.23
CA ASN A 82 -19.57 8.72 -27.85
C ASN A 82 -19.81 8.92 -26.34
N ILE A 83 -18.74 9.11 -25.54
CA ILE A 83 -18.86 9.34 -24.10
C ILE A 83 -19.29 10.78 -23.85
N GLU A 84 -20.32 10.94 -23.02
CA GLU A 84 -20.83 12.24 -22.58
C GLU A 84 -20.58 12.51 -21.09
N ASP A 85 -20.27 11.46 -20.31
CA ASP A 85 -20.08 11.52 -18.86
C ASP A 85 -18.64 11.11 -18.47
N VAL A 86 -18.07 11.90 -17.56
CA VAL A 86 -16.73 11.65 -17.01
C VAL A 86 -16.63 10.33 -16.24
N THR A 87 -17.73 9.83 -15.67
CA THR A 87 -17.78 8.55 -14.97
C THR A 87 -17.56 7.39 -15.93
N GLU A 88 -18.21 7.40 -17.10
CA GLU A 88 -18.00 6.41 -18.15
C GLU A 88 -16.55 6.45 -18.66
N PHE A 89 -15.98 7.64 -18.78
CA PHE A 89 -14.59 7.80 -19.18
C PHE A 89 -13.63 7.21 -18.13
N LYS A 90 -13.81 7.53 -16.85
CA LYS A 90 -13.02 6.93 -15.75
C LYS A 90 -13.12 5.41 -15.73
N LEU A 91 -14.33 4.87 -15.94
CA LEU A 91 -14.57 3.43 -16.04
C LEU A 91 -13.74 2.78 -17.17
N LEU A 92 -13.72 3.42 -18.33
CA LEU A 92 -12.94 2.95 -19.48
C LEU A 92 -11.43 2.93 -19.16
N LEU A 93 -10.90 4.00 -18.55
CA LEU A 93 -9.49 4.07 -18.15
C LEU A 93 -9.16 3.05 -17.04
N ALA A 94 -10.07 2.87 -16.08
CA ALA A 94 -9.91 1.91 -14.99
C ALA A 94 -9.75 0.47 -15.49
N ARG A 95 -10.52 0.07 -16.52
CA ARG A 95 -10.34 -1.24 -17.16
C ARG A 95 -8.98 -1.41 -17.81
N VAL A 96 -8.42 -0.32 -18.35
CA VAL A 96 -7.04 -0.35 -18.89
C VAL A 96 -6.03 -0.57 -17.76
N ALA A 97 -6.16 0.18 -16.64
CA ALA A 97 -5.30 0.03 -15.47
C ALA A 97 -5.38 -1.37 -14.88
N ALA A 98 -6.60 -1.87 -14.61
CA ALA A 98 -6.83 -3.18 -14.00
C ALA A 98 -6.26 -4.35 -14.83
N SER A 99 -6.14 -4.16 -16.15
CA SER A 99 -5.53 -5.18 -17.03
C SER A 99 -4.02 -5.37 -16.85
N LEU A 100 -3.37 -4.57 -16.01
CA LEU A 100 -1.93 -4.66 -15.71
C LEU A 100 -1.61 -5.58 -14.52
N ASP A 101 -2.60 -5.94 -13.71
CA ASP A 101 -2.40 -6.62 -12.43
C ASP A 101 -1.32 -5.93 -11.57
N ASP A 102 -1.43 -4.62 -11.46
CA ASP A 102 -0.54 -3.74 -10.68
C ASP A 102 -1.36 -2.83 -9.76
N GLY A 103 -1.37 -3.13 -8.47
CA GLY A 103 -2.11 -2.37 -7.45
C GLY A 103 -1.67 -0.92 -7.28
N HIS A 104 -0.53 -0.52 -7.88
CA HIS A 104 -0.01 0.84 -7.84
C HIS A 104 -0.38 1.67 -9.08
N THR A 105 -0.88 1.05 -10.16
CA THR A 105 -1.34 1.75 -11.36
C THR A 105 -2.86 1.76 -11.39
N ALA A 106 -3.47 2.92 -11.17
CA ALA A 106 -4.91 3.06 -10.98
C ALA A 106 -5.46 4.39 -11.50
N ILE A 107 -6.77 4.45 -11.60
CA ILE A 107 -7.54 5.67 -11.81
C ILE A 107 -8.26 6.02 -10.51
N PHE A 108 -8.22 7.28 -10.10
CA PHE A 108 -9.02 7.74 -8.98
C PHE A 108 -10.47 7.97 -9.44
N TYR A 109 -11.38 7.20 -8.86
CA TYR A 109 -12.81 7.27 -9.17
C TYR A 109 -13.46 8.52 -8.59
N TRP A 110 -12.94 9.02 -7.48
CA TRP A 110 -13.45 10.17 -6.73
C TRP A 110 -12.47 11.34 -6.80
N THR A 111 -13.00 12.52 -6.84
CA THR A 111 -12.22 13.76 -6.68
C THR A 111 -12.11 14.16 -5.21
N GLN A 112 -13.17 13.92 -4.44
CA GLN A 112 -13.20 14.08 -2.98
C GLN A 112 -14.23 13.11 -2.40
N PRO A 113 -13.84 12.02 -1.75
CA PRO A 113 -14.78 11.05 -1.19
C PRO A 113 -15.39 11.60 0.12
N ASN A 114 -16.24 12.62 -0.01
CA ASN A 114 -16.95 13.17 1.14
C ASN A 114 -18.19 12.35 1.49
N ARG A 115 -18.67 11.53 0.54
CA ARG A 115 -19.87 10.71 0.69
C ARG A 115 -19.49 9.25 0.74
N ILE A 116 -19.86 8.57 1.83
CA ILE A 116 -19.59 7.16 2.04
C ILE A 116 -20.84 6.44 2.56
N PHE A 117 -20.98 5.18 2.20
CA PHE A 117 -21.88 4.28 2.90
C PHE A 117 -21.23 3.86 4.22
N PRO A 118 -21.90 4.06 5.36
CA PRO A 118 -21.32 3.79 6.67
C PRO A 118 -21.38 2.29 7.04
N VAL A 119 -21.01 1.43 6.08
CA VAL A 119 -20.93 -0.03 6.24
C VAL A 119 -19.72 -0.54 5.47
N LYS A 120 -18.81 -1.22 6.16
CA LYS A 120 -17.70 -1.98 5.57
C LYS A 120 -17.97 -3.47 5.68
N LEU A 121 -17.75 -4.17 4.59
CA LEU A 121 -17.83 -5.63 4.54
C LEU A 121 -16.42 -6.22 4.66
N ALA A 122 -16.29 -7.29 5.43
CA ALA A 122 -15.13 -8.16 5.34
C ALA A 122 -15.33 -9.10 4.14
N ILE A 123 -14.43 -9.05 3.19
CA ILE A 123 -14.46 -9.87 1.95
C ILE A 123 -13.34 -10.91 2.03
N ASP A 124 -13.73 -12.16 1.91
CA ASP A 124 -12.82 -13.30 1.79
C ASP A 124 -13.48 -14.30 0.81
N SER A 125 -12.75 -14.72 -0.20
CA SER A 125 -13.26 -15.65 -1.23
C SER A 125 -13.72 -17.01 -0.68
N ASN A 126 -13.26 -17.39 0.51
CA ASN A 126 -13.54 -18.66 1.15
C ASN A 126 -14.63 -18.59 2.23
N MET A 127 -15.07 -17.38 2.59
CA MET A 127 -16.00 -17.14 3.69
C MET A 127 -17.17 -16.26 3.24
N PRO A 128 -18.33 -16.35 3.88
CA PRO A 128 -19.40 -15.39 3.67
C PRO A 128 -18.95 -13.97 4.00
N ALA A 129 -19.31 -13.00 3.17
CA ALA A 129 -19.05 -11.59 3.47
C ALA A 129 -19.95 -11.12 4.60
N ILE A 130 -19.36 -10.53 5.62
CA ILE A 130 -20.05 -10.04 6.80
C ILE A 130 -19.87 -8.54 6.99
N VAL A 131 -20.81 -7.89 7.67
CA VAL A 131 -20.65 -6.51 8.13
C VAL A 131 -19.61 -6.47 9.24
N GLU A 132 -18.41 -5.97 8.93
CA GLU A 132 -17.30 -5.86 9.90
C GLU A 132 -17.33 -4.55 10.66
N VAL A 133 -17.66 -3.46 9.97
CA VAL A 133 -17.70 -2.11 10.52
C VAL A 133 -18.92 -1.39 9.98
N CYS A 134 -19.59 -0.59 10.82
CA CYS A 134 -20.69 0.28 10.41
C CYS A 134 -20.76 1.53 11.29
N SER A 135 -21.71 2.44 11.01
CA SER A 135 -22.02 3.52 11.95
C SER A 135 -22.63 2.96 13.25
N GLU A 136 -22.49 3.71 14.36
CA GLU A 136 -23.10 3.33 15.65
C GLU A 136 -24.61 3.10 15.53
N GLU A 137 -25.28 3.83 14.64
CA GLU A 137 -26.73 3.73 14.40
C GLU A 137 -27.14 2.41 13.70
N LEU A 138 -26.16 1.73 13.05
CA LEU A 138 -26.35 0.47 12.32
C LEU A 138 -25.67 -0.71 13.05
N SER A 139 -25.38 -0.56 14.35
CA SER A 139 -24.61 -1.56 15.11
C SER A 139 -25.25 -2.95 15.16
N GLU A 140 -26.58 -3.04 14.99
CA GLU A 140 -27.28 -4.32 14.88
C GLU A 140 -26.98 -5.10 13.60
N LEU A 141 -26.33 -4.46 12.61
CA LEU A 141 -25.89 -5.13 11.37
C LEU A 141 -24.56 -5.87 11.51
N LEU A 142 -23.79 -5.57 12.57
CA LEU A 142 -22.48 -6.19 12.79
C LEU A 142 -22.54 -7.71 12.80
N GLY A 143 -21.64 -8.35 12.06
CA GLY A 143 -21.55 -9.81 11.92
C GLY A 143 -22.59 -10.45 11.02
N ARG A 144 -23.56 -9.69 10.48
CA ARG A 144 -24.56 -10.24 9.58
C ARG A 144 -23.96 -10.52 8.20
N GLU A 145 -24.29 -11.69 7.65
CA GLU A 145 -23.87 -12.12 6.32
C GLU A 145 -24.68 -11.40 5.24
N VAL A 146 -23.97 -10.70 4.32
CA VAL A 146 -24.56 -9.98 3.18
C VAL A 146 -24.50 -10.84 1.94
N THR A 147 -25.65 -11.13 1.34
CA THR A 147 -25.78 -11.96 0.12
C THR A 147 -26.05 -11.15 -1.14
N LYS A 148 -26.79 -10.03 -1.02
CA LYS A 148 -27.11 -9.13 -2.14
C LYS A 148 -27.04 -7.67 -1.73
N ILE A 149 -26.73 -6.83 -2.71
CA ILE A 149 -26.80 -5.37 -2.57
C ILE A 149 -27.61 -4.85 -3.77
N ASN A 150 -28.62 -4.02 -3.51
CA ASN A 150 -29.58 -3.52 -4.52
C ASN A 150 -30.17 -4.67 -5.40
N GLY A 151 -30.47 -5.81 -4.77
CA GLY A 151 -31.04 -6.99 -5.44
C GLY A 151 -30.03 -7.83 -6.24
N LYS A 152 -28.80 -7.35 -6.45
CA LYS A 152 -27.73 -8.04 -7.16
C LYS A 152 -26.89 -8.88 -6.20
N HIS A 153 -26.55 -10.11 -6.58
CA HIS A 153 -25.70 -10.96 -5.75
C HIS A 153 -24.30 -10.34 -5.57
N LEU A 154 -23.80 -10.35 -4.34
CA LEU A 154 -22.49 -9.78 -4.01
C LEU A 154 -21.39 -10.35 -4.91
N LYS A 155 -21.40 -11.66 -5.18
CA LYS A 155 -20.44 -12.30 -6.09
C LYS A 155 -20.41 -11.67 -7.49
N GLN A 156 -21.57 -11.25 -8.02
CA GLN A 156 -21.64 -10.57 -9.31
C GLN A 156 -21.02 -9.16 -9.22
N ILE A 157 -21.32 -8.44 -8.13
CA ILE A 157 -20.74 -7.11 -7.87
C ILE A 157 -19.22 -7.21 -7.79
N LEU A 158 -18.69 -8.19 -7.07
CA LEU A 158 -17.24 -8.39 -6.97
C LEU A 158 -16.59 -8.75 -8.31
N THR A 159 -17.30 -9.55 -9.14
CA THR A 159 -16.82 -9.89 -10.49
C THR A 159 -16.71 -8.63 -11.37
N GLU A 160 -17.72 -7.76 -11.32
CA GLU A 160 -17.70 -6.47 -12.07
C GLU A 160 -16.67 -5.50 -11.51
N ALA A 161 -16.55 -5.41 -10.18
CA ALA A 161 -15.53 -4.60 -9.52
C ALA A 161 -14.11 -5.04 -9.94
N ARG A 162 -13.87 -6.35 -10.11
CA ARG A 162 -12.57 -6.88 -10.54
C ARG A 162 -12.12 -6.37 -11.92
N GLU A 163 -13.07 -6.02 -12.78
CA GLU A 163 -12.73 -5.45 -14.10
C GLU A 163 -12.15 -4.03 -14.04
N ILE A 164 -12.39 -3.31 -12.93
CA ILE A 164 -12.04 -1.90 -12.79
C ILE A 164 -11.09 -1.61 -11.62
N VAL A 165 -10.99 -2.50 -10.65
CA VAL A 165 -10.07 -2.36 -9.52
C VAL A 165 -8.73 -2.99 -9.87
N SER A 166 -7.71 -2.15 -10.02
CA SER A 166 -6.34 -2.60 -10.25
C SER A 166 -5.74 -3.15 -8.96
N ALA A 167 -5.24 -4.37 -9.00
CA ALA A 167 -4.70 -5.06 -7.84
C ALA A 167 -3.60 -6.04 -8.22
N ASP A 168 -2.62 -6.26 -7.36
CA ASP A 168 -1.50 -7.17 -7.57
C ASP A 168 -1.96 -8.64 -7.70
N ASN A 169 -2.94 -9.03 -6.88
CA ASN A 169 -3.48 -10.38 -6.80
C ASN A 169 -4.90 -10.35 -6.19
N ASP A 170 -5.49 -11.52 -5.98
CA ASP A 170 -6.87 -11.62 -5.47
C ASP A 170 -7.01 -11.11 -4.03
N LEU A 171 -6.02 -11.34 -3.17
CA LEU A 171 -6.04 -10.84 -1.78
C LEU A 171 -5.92 -9.32 -1.73
N ASN A 172 -5.09 -8.74 -2.58
CA ASN A 172 -5.01 -7.29 -2.72
C ASN A 172 -6.33 -6.71 -3.25
N PHE A 173 -6.97 -7.39 -4.21
CA PHE A 173 -8.30 -7.00 -4.69
C PHE A 173 -9.34 -7.03 -3.57
N GLU A 174 -9.41 -8.13 -2.79
CA GLU A 174 -10.34 -8.26 -1.66
C GLU A 174 -10.17 -7.11 -0.67
N ASN A 175 -8.93 -6.79 -0.32
CA ASN A 175 -8.61 -5.69 0.57
C ASN A 175 -9.04 -4.33 0.00
N LEU A 176 -8.74 -4.05 -1.27
CA LEU A 176 -9.10 -2.80 -1.92
C LEU A 176 -10.62 -2.63 -2.08
N VAL A 177 -11.32 -3.69 -2.49
CA VAL A 177 -12.76 -3.60 -2.74
C VAL A 177 -13.57 -3.40 -1.46
N GLU A 178 -13.11 -3.90 -0.30
CA GLU A 178 -13.72 -3.62 1.00
C GLU A 178 -13.88 -2.12 1.25
N ASP A 179 -12.85 -1.34 0.92
CA ASP A 179 -12.88 0.12 1.10
C ASP A 179 -13.63 0.83 -0.05
N TYR A 180 -13.50 0.34 -1.28
CA TYR A 180 -14.18 0.94 -2.43
C TYR A 180 -15.70 0.80 -2.34
N LEU A 181 -16.22 -0.31 -1.82
CA LEU A 181 -17.65 -0.50 -1.58
C LEU A 181 -18.25 0.48 -0.56
N MET A 182 -17.43 1.14 0.25
CA MET A 182 -17.90 2.23 1.10
C MET A 182 -18.06 3.56 0.36
N ILE A 183 -17.42 3.75 -0.80
CA ILE A 183 -17.38 5.03 -1.51
C ILE A 183 -18.62 5.15 -2.42
N SER A 184 -19.42 6.21 -2.22
CA SER A 184 -20.67 6.38 -2.96
C SER A 184 -20.45 6.44 -4.48
N GLU A 185 -19.41 7.16 -4.94
CA GLU A 185 -19.11 7.28 -6.37
C GLU A 185 -18.70 5.95 -7.01
N PHE A 186 -18.14 5.01 -6.24
CA PHE A 186 -17.77 3.71 -6.78
C PHE A 186 -18.99 2.90 -7.26
N TRP A 187 -20.12 3.06 -6.60
CA TRP A 187 -21.38 2.40 -7.01
C TRP A 187 -21.89 2.92 -8.35
N SER A 188 -21.72 4.22 -8.62
CA SER A 188 -22.02 4.78 -9.95
C SER A 188 -21.17 4.15 -11.05
N MET A 189 -19.88 3.85 -10.76
CA MET A 189 -18.99 3.13 -11.69
C MET A 189 -19.47 1.71 -11.98
N LEU A 190 -20.17 1.08 -11.03
CA LEU A 190 -20.79 -0.23 -11.22
C LEU A 190 -22.20 -0.14 -11.83
N GLY A 191 -22.64 1.05 -12.25
CA GLY A 191 -23.98 1.29 -12.82
C GLY A 191 -25.12 1.10 -11.80
N MET A 192 -24.85 1.35 -10.51
CA MET A 192 -25.80 1.16 -9.41
C MET A 192 -26.08 2.49 -8.70
N SER A 193 -27.15 2.54 -7.90
CA SER A 193 -27.46 3.71 -7.07
C SER A 193 -26.32 4.04 -6.12
N ASN A 194 -25.98 5.31 -5.99
CA ASN A 194 -24.99 5.85 -5.09
C ASN A 194 -25.57 6.68 -3.92
N GLU A 195 -26.89 6.65 -3.74
CA GLU A 195 -27.57 7.36 -2.65
C GLU A 195 -28.08 6.40 -1.55
N VAL A 196 -28.54 5.22 -1.96
CA VAL A 196 -29.08 4.20 -1.06
C VAL A 196 -28.61 2.83 -1.50
N LEU A 197 -28.09 2.03 -0.57
CA LEU A 197 -27.80 0.61 -0.76
C LEU A 197 -28.81 -0.23 0.04
N SER A 198 -29.55 -1.08 -0.66
CA SER A 198 -30.40 -2.10 -0.02
C SER A 198 -29.58 -3.37 0.21
N LEU A 199 -29.17 -3.60 1.45
CA LEU A 199 -28.43 -4.80 1.85
C LEU A 199 -29.42 -5.94 2.13
N THR A 200 -29.26 -7.08 1.48
CA THR A 200 -30.01 -8.30 1.77
C THR A 200 -29.11 -9.30 2.46
N PHE A 201 -29.56 -9.81 3.58
CA PHE A 201 -28.82 -10.72 4.46
C PHE A 201 -29.16 -12.19 4.19
N ALA A 202 -28.39 -13.13 4.75
CA ALA A 202 -28.59 -14.56 4.57
C ALA A 202 -29.93 -15.07 5.12
N ASP A 203 -30.50 -14.40 6.13
CA ASP A 203 -31.83 -14.69 6.69
C ASP A 203 -33.01 -14.19 5.83
N GLY A 204 -32.71 -13.54 4.70
CA GLY A 204 -33.68 -12.99 3.77
C GLY A 204 -34.20 -11.60 4.11
N SER A 205 -33.83 -11.04 5.25
CA SER A 205 -34.18 -9.64 5.62
C SER A 205 -33.36 -8.65 4.79
N SER A 206 -33.84 -7.41 4.70
CA SER A 206 -33.14 -6.33 4.00
C SER A 206 -33.18 -5.03 4.81
N VAL A 207 -32.11 -4.24 4.67
CA VAL A 207 -32.00 -2.92 5.28
C VAL A 207 -31.45 -1.93 4.25
N ASP A 208 -32.07 -0.76 4.18
CA ASP A 208 -31.62 0.33 3.33
C ASP A 208 -30.62 1.21 4.10
N VAL A 209 -29.43 1.36 3.54
CA VAL A 209 -28.33 2.16 4.08
C VAL A 209 -28.17 3.38 3.17
N LYS A 210 -28.27 4.59 3.76
CA LYS A 210 -28.00 5.84 3.06
C LYS A 210 -26.53 6.22 3.19
N ASP A 211 -26.01 6.87 2.17
CA ASP A 211 -24.70 7.47 2.26
C ASP A 211 -24.70 8.67 3.22
N ILE A 212 -23.57 8.92 3.84
CA ILE A 212 -23.38 10.04 4.77
C ILE A 212 -22.14 10.84 4.39
N ASP A 213 -22.05 12.07 4.90
CA ASP A 213 -20.79 12.79 4.91
C ASP A 213 -19.80 12.05 5.83
N LYS A 214 -18.61 11.81 5.33
CA LYS A 214 -17.55 11.07 6.03
C LYS A 214 -17.19 11.68 7.40
N SER A 215 -17.30 13.01 7.52
CA SER A 215 -17.04 13.72 8.79
C SER A 215 -18.04 13.37 9.89
N ASN A 216 -19.21 12.87 9.53
CA ASN A 216 -20.28 12.47 10.45
C ASN A 216 -20.17 11.00 10.90
N LEU A 217 -19.18 10.23 10.38
CA LEU A 217 -19.06 8.82 10.68
C LEU A 217 -18.63 8.60 12.14
N LYS A 218 -19.57 8.12 12.96
CA LYS A 218 -19.30 7.51 14.26
C LYS A 218 -19.35 6.00 14.08
N ILE A 219 -18.28 5.32 14.44
CA ILE A 219 -18.06 3.93 14.08
C ILE A 219 -18.41 3.00 15.23
N ALA A 220 -19.32 2.05 14.97
CA ALA A 220 -19.39 0.76 15.63
C ALA A 220 -18.57 -0.26 14.83
N GLN A 221 -17.81 -1.04 15.50
CA GLN A 221 -17.00 -2.09 14.95
C GLN A 221 -17.49 -3.42 15.50
N LEU A 222 -17.47 -4.48 14.70
CA LEU A 222 -17.65 -5.81 15.24
C LEU A 222 -16.59 -5.94 16.34
N GLN A 223 -17.01 -5.79 17.57
CA GLN A 223 -16.17 -6.03 18.71
C GLN A 223 -16.05 -7.53 18.88
N HIS A 224 -15.15 -8.08 18.10
CA HIS A 224 -14.31 -9.06 18.72
C HIS A 224 -13.68 -8.32 19.89
N ASP A 225 -13.77 -8.86 21.07
CA ASP A 225 -13.13 -8.24 22.23
C ASP A 225 -11.62 -8.15 21.99
N LEU A 226 -11.24 -7.14 21.18
CA LEU A 226 -9.84 -6.86 20.86
C LEU A 226 -9.11 -6.28 22.08
N SER A 227 -9.84 -5.93 23.16
CA SER A 227 -9.26 -5.34 24.37
C SER A 227 -8.25 -6.25 25.05
N GLY A 228 -8.38 -7.58 24.87
CA GLY A 228 -7.43 -8.57 25.34
C GLY A 228 -6.37 -9.00 24.33
N ARG A 229 -6.43 -8.54 23.08
CA ARG A 229 -5.47 -8.93 22.04
C ARG A 229 -4.26 -8.04 22.06
N LEU A 230 -3.09 -8.65 22.09
CA LEU A 230 -1.82 -7.95 22.02
C LEU A 230 -1.50 -7.48 20.60
N THR A 231 -2.00 -8.19 19.58
CA THR A 231 -1.86 -7.85 18.17
C THR A 231 -2.99 -6.95 17.64
N ALA A 232 -3.86 -6.42 18.50
CA ALA A 232 -4.91 -5.48 18.07
C ALA A 232 -4.31 -4.21 17.44
N PRO A 233 -4.94 -3.66 16.37
CA PRO A 233 -4.41 -2.47 15.71
C PRO A 233 -4.40 -1.26 16.64
N ARG A 234 -3.26 -0.57 16.72
CA ARG A 234 -3.07 0.68 17.44
C ARG A 234 -3.00 1.85 16.47
N ARG A 235 -3.42 3.05 16.91
CA ARG A 235 -3.30 4.28 16.11
C ARG A 235 -1.90 4.86 16.21
N VAL A 236 -0.91 4.15 15.68
CA VAL A 236 0.49 4.56 15.69
C VAL A 236 1.09 4.24 14.33
N LEU A 237 2.08 5.00 13.91
CA LEU A 237 2.90 4.63 12.75
C LEU A 237 3.73 3.39 13.08
N PHE A 238 4.37 3.43 14.24
CA PHE A 238 5.14 2.35 14.84
C PHE A 238 5.20 2.55 16.36
N ASP A 239 5.18 1.45 17.09
CA ASP A 239 5.30 1.43 18.54
C ASP A 239 5.72 0.04 19.03
N TYR A 240 6.43 -0.06 20.16
CA TYR A 240 6.80 -1.34 20.71
C TYR A 240 6.38 -1.51 22.17
N THR A 241 6.25 -2.75 22.59
CA THR A 241 6.00 -3.17 23.96
C THR A 241 6.94 -4.31 24.32
N ILE A 242 7.56 -4.25 25.49
CA ILE A 242 8.39 -5.34 26.00
C ILE A 242 7.62 -6.12 27.04
N TYR A 243 7.52 -7.42 26.83
CA TYR A 243 6.98 -8.43 27.73
C TYR A 243 8.16 -9.11 28.40
N GLU A 244 8.59 -8.58 29.57
CA GLU A 244 9.83 -8.97 30.22
C GLU A 244 9.81 -10.42 30.72
N GLU A 245 8.65 -10.91 31.20
CA GLU A 245 8.50 -12.29 31.68
C GLU A 245 8.64 -13.32 30.56
N GLU A 246 8.14 -12.99 29.37
CA GLU A 246 8.24 -13.81 28.16
C GLU A 246 9.56 -13.59 27.41
N GLY A 247 10.25 -12.51 27.69
CA GLY A 247 11.47 -12.12 26.98
C GLY A 247 11.20 -11.68 25.54
N ILE A 248 10.02 -11.06 25.29
CA ILE A 248 9.54 -10.66 23.97
C ILE A 248 9.50 -9.14 23.86
N CYS A 249 10.03 -8.60 22.76
CA CYS A 249 9.70 -7.26 22.27
C CYS A 249 8.71 -7.39 21.10
N TYR A 250 7.54 -6.79 21.24
CA TYR A 250 6.53 -6.73 20.18
C TYR A 250 6.52 -5.33 19.57
N LEU A 251 6.91 -5.23 18.31
CA LEU A 251 6.87 -4.03 17.48
C LEU A 251 5.64 -4.09 16.56
N GLN A 252 4.69 -3.19 16.75
CA GLN A 252 3.64 -2.95 15.77
C GLN A 252 4.11 -1.85 14.81
N PHE A 253 4.32 -2.22 13.55
CA PHE A 253 4.82 -1.33 12.50
C PHE A 253 3.74 -1.19 11.43
N ASN A 254 2.93 -0.12 11.53
CA ASN A 254 1.73 0.06 10.72
C ASN A 254 1.95 0.90 9.45
N GLN A 255 3.03 1.71 9.40
CA GLN A 255 3.25 2.60 8.26
C GLN A 255 4.74 2.89 8.05
N PHE A 256 5.19 2.80 6.81
CA PHE A 256 6.54 3.21 6.40
C PHE A 256 6.62 4.72 6.18
N ALA A 257 6.40 5.48 7.25
CA ALA A 257 6.42 6.93 7.26
C ALA A 257 7.06 7.46 8.55
N ASP A 258 7.87 8.51 8.43
CA ASP A 258 8.51 9.19 9.54
C ASP A 258 8.91 10.63 9.17
N ARG A 259 9.58 11.36 10.07
CA ARG A 259 10.02 12.73 9.84
C ARG A 259 11.03 12.87 8.67
N VAL A 260 11.84 11.85 8.40
CA VAL A 260 12.81 11.87 7.29
C VAL A 260 12.08 11.79 5.96
N THR A 261 11.09 10.90 5.87
CA THR A 261 10.31 10.71 4.65
C THR A 261 9.22 11.77 4.47
N HIS A 262 8.83 12.45 5.56
CA HIS A 262 7.81 13.51 5.59
C HIS A 262 8.35 14.79 6.25
N PRO A 263 9.34 15.46 5.66
CA PRO A 263 10.04 16.59 6.30
C PRO A 263 9.14 17.81 6.58
N LYS A 264 7.99 17.89 5.94
CA LYS A 264 6.98 18.93 6.23
C LYS A 264 6.23 18.69 7.55
N ASN A 265 6.35 17.50 8.15
CA ASN A 265 5.73 17.11 9.41
C ASN A 265 6.83 16.89 10.48
N PRO A 266 7.43 17.95 11.02
CA PRO A 266 8.58 17.83 11.93
C PRO A 266 8.24 17.18 13.28
N GLN A 267 6.96 17.07 13.63
CA GLN A 267 6.45 16.38 14.83
C GLN A 267 6.51 14.86 14.72
N LEU A 268 6.66 14.30 13.51
CA LEU A 268 6.81 12.86 13.35
C LEU A 268 8.13 12.38 13.99
N PRO A 269 8.14 11.22 14.63
CA PRO A 269 9.38 10.62 15.13
C PRO A 269 10.31 10.25 13.97
N ARG A 270 11.59 10.10 14.25
CA ARG A 270 12.55 9.46 13.32
C ARG A 270 12.55 7.96 13.58
N PHE A 271 12.41 7.18 12.52
CA PHE A 271 12.36 5.72 12.65
C PHE A 271 13.71 5.09 13.02
N ASP A 272 14.81 5.64 12.52
CA ASP A 272 16.16 5.19 12.86
C ASP A 272 16.51 5.43 14.34
N GLU A 273 16.10 6.56 14.91
CA GLU A 273 16.25 6.85 16.34
C GLU A 273 15.37 5.90 17.17
N PHE A 274 14.11 5.71 16.76
CA PHE A 274 13.17 4.81 17.43
C PHE A 274 13.71 3.37 17.45
N VAL A 275 14.19 2.84 16.32
CA VAL A 275 14.75 1.48 16.26
C VAL A 275 16.00 1.35 17.12
N ARG A 276 16.89 2.34 17.10
CA ARG A 276 18.07 2.36 17.96
C ARG A 276 17.69 2.27 19.45
N ASP A 277 16.71 3.03 19.88
CA ASP A 277 16.27 3.09 21.27
C ASP A 277 15.55 1.79 21.67
N MET A 278 14.72 1.23 20.78
CA MET A 278 14.11 -0.08 20.95
C MET A 278 15.18 -1.18 21.12
N MET A 279 16.23 -1.19 20.30
CA MET A 279 17.31 -2.17 20.37
C MET A 279 18.14 -2.03 21.66
N ALA A 280 18.33 -0.80 22.15
CA ALA A 280 18.98 -0.57 23.46
C ALA A 280 18.12 -1.11 24.62
N ASP A 281 16.80 -0.93 24.57
CA ASP A 281 15.89 -1.51 25.55
C ASP A 281 15.85 -3.04 25.49
N ILE A 282 15.85 -3.63 24.28
CA ILE A 282 15.96 -5.08 24.05
C ILE A 282 17.22 -5.64 24.72
N GLU A 283 18.37 -5.01 24.50
CA GLU A 283 19.64 -5.42 25.08
C GLU A 283 19.62 -5.31 26.61
N SER A 284 19.20 -4.15 27.14
CA SER A 284 19.19 -3.87 28.60
C SER A 284 18.28 -4.81 29.38
N LYS A 285 17.20 -5.31 28.77
CA LYS A 285 16.22 -6.20 29.38
C LYS A 285 16.41 -7.67 29.07
N GLY A 286 17.44 -7.97 28.25
CA GLY A 286 17.77 -9.35 27.88
C GLY A 286 16.67 -10.04 27.06
N VAL A 287 15.94 -9.28 26.25
CA VAL A 287 14.91 -9.78 25.33
C VAL A 287 15.53 -10.75 24.33
N LYS A 288 14.86 -11.87 24.11
CA LYS A 288 15.37 -12.94 23.23
C LYS A 288 14.57 -13.10 21.95
N THR A 289 13.38 -12.49 21.87
CA THR A 289 12.51 -12.57 20.70
C THR A 289 12.00 -11.21 20.34
N LEU A 290 12.16 -10.86 19.07
CA LEU A 290 11.57 -9.66 18.46
C LEU A 290 10.44 -10.08 17.52
N VAL A 291 9.22 -9.66 17.85
CA VAL A 291 8.04 -9.82 17.00
C VAL A 291 7.81 -8.51 16.25
N ILE A 292 7.75 -8.58 14.94
CA ILE A 292 7.55 -7.43 14.03
C ILE A 292 6.21 -7.64 13.34
N ASP A 293 5.22 -6.89 13.77
CA ASP A 293 3.86 -6.98 13.26
C ASP A 293 3.64 -5.99 12.12
N LEU A 294 3.41 -6.52 10.93
CA LEU A 294 3.13 -5.80 9.69
C LEU A 294 1.71 -6.09 9.16
N GLN A 295 0.85 -6.74 9.94
CA GLN A 295 -0.47 -7.17 9.47
C GLN A 295 -1.40 -6.00 9.08
N TYR A 296 -1.11 -4.77 9.53
CA TYR A 296 -1.88 -3.57 9.20
C TYR A 296 -1.09 -2.58 8.32
N ASN A 297 -0.02 -3.03 7.69
CA ASN A 297 0.94 -2.15 7.02
C ASN A 297 0.76 -2.17 5.50
N SER A 298 0.20 -1.11 4.96
CA SER A 298 0.03 -0.92 3.51
C SER A 298 1.26 -0.37 2.77
N GLY A 299 2.39 -0.15 3.48
CA GLY A 299 3.64 0.30 2.87
C GLY A 299 4.03 1.74 3.18
N GLY A 300 4.61 2.41 2.22
CA GLY A 300 5.20 3.75 2.28
C GLY A 300 6.63 3.77 1.75
N ASN A 301 7.58 4.42 2.46
CA ASN A 301 8.96 4.52 2.00
C ASN A 301 9.81 3.34 2.50
N SER A 302 10.30 2.52 1.60
CA SER A 302 11.05 1.28 1.91
C SER A 302 12.37 1.48 2.65
N SER A 303 12.90 2.71 2.73
CA SER A 303 14.13 2.99 3.48
C SER A 303 14.02 2.64 4.98
N LEU A 304 12.80 2.73 5.56
CA LEU A 304 12.55 2.33 6.94
C LEU A 304 12.78 0.82 7.13
N GLY A 305 12.40 -0.01 6.14
CA GLY A 305 12.69 -1.44 6.16
C GLY A 305 14.18 -1.74 6.21
N ASN A 306 14.99 -0.98 5.46
CA ASN A 306 16.44 -1.11 5.48
C ASN A 306 17.04 -0.78 6.86
N VAL A 307 16.51 0.24 7.54
CA VAL A 307 16.90 0.55 8.93
C VAL A 307 16.69 -0.67 9.81
N LEU A 308 15.49 -1.23 9.82
CA LEU A 308 15.17 -2.36 10.68
C LEU A 308 16.05 -3.59 10.34
N LEU A 309 16.17 -3.94 9.06
CA LEU A 309 16.98 -5.06 8.60
C LEU A 309 18.45 -4.93 9.00
N SER A 310 19.01 -3.72 9.04
CA SER A 310 20.41 -3.47 9.43
C SER A 310 20.71 -3.82 10.89
N TRP A 311 19.69 -3.97 11.75
CA TRP A 311 19.83 -4.43 13.13
C TRP A 311 19.61 -5.94 13.28
N LEU A 312 19.15 -6.62 12.22
CA LEU A 312 18.83 -8.06 12.27
C LEU A 312 19.88 -8.93 11.55
N LYS A 313 20.61 -8.34 10.61
CA LYS A 313 21.69 -9.00 9.87
C LYS A 313 22.69 -7.95 9.40
N PRO A 314 24.00 -8.25 9.23
CA PRO A 314 24.94 -7.32 8.61
C PRO A 314 24.40 -6.84 7.27
N TYR A 315 24.20 -5.52 7.13
CA TYR A 315 23.46 -4.96 6.00
C TYR A 315 24.10 -5.30 4.65
N GLU A 316 25.43 -5.37 4.61
CA GLU A 316 26.22 -5.75 3.44
C GLU A 316 26.04 -7.24 3.02
N GLU A 317 25.51 -8.07 3.91
CA GLU A 317 25.23 -9.50 3.66
C GLU A 317 23.77 -9.74 3.24
N ILE A 318 22.94 -8.70 3.24
CA ILE A 318 21.53 -8.80 2.85
C ILE A 318 21.43 -8.69 1.34
N ALA A 319 20.96 -9.73 0.69
CA ALA A 319 20.59 -9.66 -0.72
C ALA A 319 19.38 -8.74 -0.87
N GLN A 320 19.56 -7.64 -1.59
CA GLN A 320 18.58 -6.60 -1.76
C GLN A 320 17.69 -6.84 -2.98
N PHE A 321 16.52 -6.21 -3.00
CA PHE A 321 15.74 -6.08 -4.22
C PHE A 321 16.56 -5.37 -5.30
N SER A 322 16.39 -5.78 -6.55
CA SER A 322 16.75 -4.92 -7.66
C SER A 322 15.51 -4.18 -8.15
N ALA A 323 15.71 -2.94 -8.57
CA ALA A 323 14.67 -2.17 -9.23
C ALA A 323 15.04 -1.92 -10.69
N GLU A 324 14.14 -2.25 -11.60
CA GLU A 324 14.20 -1.82 -13.00
C GLU A 324 13.41 -0.51 -13.10
N VAL A 325 14.09 0.56 -13.47
CA VAL A 325 13.51 1.92 -13.56
C VAL A 325 13.31 2.26 -15.02
N ARG A 326 12.09 2.63 -15.39
CA ARG A 326 11.82 3.15 -16.72
C ARG A 326 11.95 4.66 -16.72
N ILE A 327 12.78 5.18 -17.60
CA ILE A 327 13.01 6.62 -17.73
C ILE A 327 11.93 7.20 -18.65
N SER A 328 11.15 8.13 -18.11
CA SER A 328 10.12 8.88 -18.83
C SER A 328 10.16 10.36 -18.45
N GLU A 329 9.54 11.20 -19.26
CA GLU A 329 9.44 12.63 -18.92
C GLU A 329 8.70 12.84 -17.59
N LEU A 330 7.58 12.13 -17.37
CA LEU A 330 6.84 12.20 -16.11
C LEU A 330 7.74 11.82 -14.92
N MET A 331 8.52 10.75 -15.04
CA MET A 331 9.47 10.34 -13.98
C MET A 331 10.53 11.41 -13.74
N LEU A 332 11.04 12.05 -14.79
CA LEU A 332 12.05 13.11 -14.67
C LEU A 332 11.48 14.43 -14.12
N MET A 333 10.16 14.65 -14.16
CA MET A 333 9.52 15.76 -13.46
C MET A 333 9.52 15.53 -11.95
N TYR A 334 9.25 14.30 -11.50
CA TYR A 334 9.30 13.93 -10.08
C TYR A 334 10.72 13.83 -9.53
N TYR A 335 11.63 13.30 -10.33
CA TYR A 335 13.01 12.99 -9.93
C TYR A 335 14.02 13.64 -10.89
N PRO A 336 14.09 14.98 -10.93
CA PRO A 336 14.91 15.70 -11.92
C PRO A 336 16.41 15.39 -11.82
N TYR A 337 16.88 14.94 -10.65
CA TYR A 337 18.27 14.53 -10.44
C TYR A 337 18.69 13.32 -11.31
N TYR A 338 17.75 12.50 -11.81
CA TYR A 338 18.08 11.42 -12.75
C TYR A 338 18.61 11.93 -14.09
N LYS A 339 18.40 13.19 -14.45
CA LYS A 339 19.00 13.82 -15.64
C LYS A 339 20.53 13.88 -15.57
N GLU A 340 21.08 13.87 -14.34
CA GLU A 340 22.52 13.90 -14.07
C GLU A 340 23.13 12.49 -13.97
N PHE A 341 22.33 11.44 -13.97
CA PHE A 341 22.81 10.08 -13.85
C PHE A 341 23.27 9.52 -15.18
N THR A 342 24.29 8.67 -15.08
CA THR A 342 24.77 7.87 -16.20
C THR A 342 24.62 6.38 -15.91
N TYR A 343 24.56 5.61 -16.97
CA TYR A 343 24.56 4.16 -16.93
C TYR A 343 25.62 3.66 -17.90
N ASP A 344 26.64 2.94 -17.39
CA ASP A 344 27.85 2.58 -18.16
C ASP A 344 28.48 3.81 -18.87
N GLY A 345 28.56 4.96 -18.17
CA GLY A 345 29.14 6.21 -18.66
C GLY A 345 28.33 6.95 -19.72
N LYS A 346 27.09 6.53 -20.00
CA LYS A 346 26.18 7.18 -20.96
C LYS A 346 24.98 7.77 -20.25
N SER A 347 24.49 8.90 -20.77
CA SER A 347 23.24 9.50 -20.28
C SER A 347 22.07 8.54 -20.44
N LEU A 348 21.10 8.65 -19.52
CA LEU A 348 19.88 7.85 -19.55
C LEU A 348 19.01 8.28 -20.75
N GLU A 349 18.44 7.29 -21.44
CA GLU A 349 17.58 7.51 -22.60
C GLU A 349 16.11 7.32 -22.23
N LEU A 350 15.25 8.23 -22.69
CA LEU A 350 13.80 8.12 -22.53
C LEU A 350 13.24 6.81 -23.12
N GLY A 351 12.26 6.23 -22.45
CA GLY A 351 11.59 4.99 -22.84
C GLY A 351 12.38 3.72 -22.54
N LYS A 352 13.66 3.83 -22.14
CA LYS A 352 14.48 2.67 -21.76
C LYS A 352 14.32 2.32 -20.29
N VAL A 353 14.54 1.04 -19.99
CA VAL A 353 14.57 0.48 -18.63
C VAL A 353 16.01 0.25 -18.22
N TYR A 354 16.34 0.69 -17.01
CA TYR A 354 17.66 0.53 -16.41
C TYR A 354 17.56 -0.14 -15.06
N SER A 355 18.54 -0.98 -14.73
CA SER A 355 18.65 -1.53 -13.37
C SER A 355 19.20 -0.47 -12.43
N ALA A 356 18.42 -0.08 -11.41
CA ALA A 356 18.81 0.95 -10.43
C ALA A 356 20.11 0.64 -9.68
N LEU A 357 20.50 -0.63 -9.58
CA LEU A 357 21.75 -1.04 -8.92
C LEU A 357 23.02 -0.71 -9.72
N LYS A 358 22.86 -0.31 -10.99
CA LYS A 358 23.99 0.00 -11.89
C LYS A 358 24.12 1.49 -12.19
N PHE A 359 23.31 2.35 -11.55
CA PHE A 359 23.50 3.79 -11.72
C PHE A 359 24.80 4.23 -11.07
N ASP A 360 25.63 4.94 -11.80
CA ASP A 360 26.79 5.63 -11.27
C ASP A 360 26.31 6.84 -10.46
N HIS A 361 26.19 6.67 -9.16
CA HIS A 361 25.88 7.75 -8.25
C HIS A 361 27.14 8.59 -8.02
N ASN A 362 27.36 9.59 -8.83
CA ASN A 362 28.41 10.58 -8.60
C ASN A 362 28.10 11.51 -7.41
N ARG A 363 27.05 11.25 -6.62
CA ARG A 363 26.71 12.00 -5.41
C ARG A 363 26.31 11.08 -4.27
N GLY A 364 27.23 10.95 -3.31
CA GLY A 364 26.95 10.93 -1.89
C GLY A 364 26.24 9.75 -1.26
N ALA A 365 26.05 8.64 -1.92
CA ALA A 365 26.01 7.36 -1.24
C ALA A 365 27.48 6.97 -1.01
N ASN A 366 28.13 7.62 -0.08
CA ASN A 366 29.40 7.15 0.46
C ASN A 366 29.13 5.80 1.14
N VAL A 367 29.15 4.72 0.35
CA VAL A 367 29.49 3.38 0.80
C VAL A 367 31.02 3.37 0.95
N GLY A 368 31.52 4.29 1.72
CA GLY A 368 32.92 4.45 2.10
C GLY A 368 32.97 4.71 3.59
N ASN A 369 33.96 4.14 4.24
CA ASN A 369 34.27 4.11 5.66
C ASN A 369 34.27 5.45 6.44
N ASP A 370 33.59 6.47 5.97
CA ASP A 370 33.36 7.69 6.72
C ASP A 370 32.07 7.55 7.51
N THR A 371 32.18 7.68 8.82
CA THR A 371 31.05 7.84 9.74
C THR A 371 30.04 8.79 9.09
N PRO A 372 28.80 8.37 8.82
CA PRO A 372 27.81 9.24 8.20
C PRO A 372 27.68 10.48 9.10
N LYS A 373 27.99 11.66 8.58
CA LYS A 373 27.54 12.89 9.23
C LYS A 373 26.03 12.73 9.36
N GLN A 374 25.51 12.90 10.55
CA GLN A 374 24.10 12.82 10.89
C GLN A 374 23.37 13.90 10.07
N ASP A 375 23.08 13.55 8.81
CA ASP A 375 22.34 14.41 7.90
C ASP A 375 20.85 14.21 8.20
N SER A 376 20.15 15.31 8.45
CA SER A 376 18.72 15.31 8.75
C SER A 376 17.85 14.76 7.60
N THR A 377 18.43 14.52 6.44
CA THR A 377 17.74 14.11 5.20
C THR A 377 17.79 12.63 4.91
N HIS A 378 18.57 11.84 5.66
CA HIS A 378 18.71 10.39 5.44
C HIS A 378 18.60 9.61 6.76
N HIS A 379 18.13 8.37 6.67
CA HIS A 379 18.15 7.44 7.79
C HIS A 379 19.56 6.91 8.06
N VAL A 380 19.84 6.65 9.33
CA VAL A 380 21.09 6.01 9.77
C VAL A 380 20.87 4.50 9.88
N LEU A 381 21.67 3.72 9.16
CA LEU A 381 21.70 2.26 9.25
C LEU A 381 22.67 1.81 10.34
N ASN A 382 22.44 0.64 10.92
CA ASN A 382 23.40 0.00 11.81
C ASN A 382 24.45 -0.79 11.00
N PHE A 383 25.73 -0.43 11.15
CA PHE A 383 26.87 -1.17 10.58
C PHE A 383 27.72 -1.82 11.67
N ASP A 384 27.33 -1.69 12.94
CA ASP A 384 28.01 -2.35 14.05
C ASP A 384 27.52 -3.78 14.19
N ARG A 385 28.34 -4.74 13.79
CA ARG A 385 28.01 -6.17 13.82
C ARG A 385 27.82 -6.71 15.25
N GLU A 386 28.40 -6.09 16.26
CA GLU A 386 28.25 -6.51 17.65
C GLU A 386 26.87 -6.17 18.20
N ARG A 387 26.24 -5.14 17.66
CA ARG A 387 24.89 -4.69 18.03
C ARG A 387 23.75 -5.37 17.27
N ILE A 388 24.07 -6.27 16.35
CA ILE A 388 23.04 -7.03 15.64
C ILE A 388 22.31 -7.93 16.62
N PHE A 389 20.99 -7.90 16.56
CA PHE A 389 20.13 -8.74 17.36
C PHE A 389 20.39 -10.23 17.07
N LYS A 390 20.62 -11.01 18.11
CA LYS A 390 21.00 -12.43 18.00
C LYS A 390 19.90 -13.38 18.50
N GLY A 391 18.74 -12.82 18.87
CA GLY A 391 17.57 -13.58 19.28
C GLY A 391 16.73 -14.04 18.09
N GLU A 392 15.59 -14.63 18.38
CA GLU A 392 14.61 -15.06 17.39
C GLU A 392 13.83 -13.87 16.85
N VAL A 393 13.56 -13.86 15.55
CA VAL A 393 12.75 -12.82 14.90
C VAL A 393 11.50 -13.47 14.29
N VAL A 394 10.33 -12.92 14.61
CA VAL A 394 9.06 -13.37 14.06
C VAL A 394 8.36 -12.19 13.40
N PHE A 395 8.01 -12.33 12.13
CA PHE A 395 7.19 -11.36 11.41
C PHE A 395 5.74 -11.85 11.38
N ILE A 396 4.79 -10.93 11.53
CA ILE A 396 3.37 -11.20 11.33
C ILE A 396 2.92 -10.46 10.07
N GLN A 397 2.30 -11.19 9.13
CA GLN A 397 1.76 -10.63 7.89
C GLN A 397 0.29 -10.98 7.69
N SER A 398 -0.41 -10.16 6.91
CA SER A 398 -1.79 -10.40 6.49
C SER A 398 -2.00 -9.98 5.02
N LYS A 399 -3.22 -10.11 4.52
CA LYS A 399 -3.60 -9.57 3.21
C LYS A 399 -3.43 -8.04 3.10
N ASP A 400 -3.38 -7.32 4.22
CA ASP A 400 -3.15 -5.87 4.25
C ASP A 400 -1.65 -5.51 4.15
N SER A 401 -0.74 -6.49 4.32
CA SER A 401 0.70 -6.28 4.13
C SER A 401 1.00 -6.05 2.65
N PHE A 402 1.28 -4.79 2.27
CA PHE A 402 1.39 -4.38 0.87
C PHE A 402 2.61 -3.46 0.63
N SER A 403 3.04 -3.33 -0.63
CA SER A 403 4.09 -2.41 -1.06
C SER A 403 5.37 -2.55 -0.22
N SER A 404 5.85 -1.51 0.47
CA SER A 404 7.09 -1.57 1.27
C SER A 404 7.05 -2.58 2.41
N ALA A 405 5.87 -2.93 2.94
CA ALA A 405 5.74 -4.05 3.88
C ALA A 405 6.05 -5.38 3.20
N SER A 406 5.54 -5.60 1.98
CA SER A 406 5.88 -6.78 1.17
C SER A 406 7.36 -6.82 0.81
N LEU A 407 8.00 -5.67 0.53
CA LEU A 407 9.44 -5.60 0.29
C LEU A 407 10.23 -6.06 1.53
N LEU A 408 9.89 -5.56 2.72
CA LEU A 408 10.55 -5.95 3.97
C LEU A 408 10.39 -7.44 4.25
N LEU A 409 9.15 -7.96 4.20
CA LEU A 409 8.84 -9.37 4.45
C LEU A 409 9.54 -10.29 3.44
N THR A 410 9.51 -9.93 2.15
CA THR A 410 10.17 -10.70 1.10
C THR A 410 11.70 -10.67 1.26
N THR A 411 12.29 -9.52 1.63
CA THR A 411 13.72 -9.43 1.91
C THR A 411 14.08 -10.32 3.10
N ALA A 412 13.31 -10.28 4.17
CA ALA A 412 13.53 -11.14 5.34
C ALA A 412 13.47 -12.62 4.95
N ARG A 413 12.43 -13.03 4.21
CA ARG A 413 12.24 -14.40 3.74
C ARG A 413 13.41 -14.89 2.89
N ASP A 414 13.81 -14.11 1.87
CA ASP A 414 14.82 -14.50 0.90
C ASP A 414 16.24 -14.52 1.50
N ASN A 415 16.45 -13.82 2.62
CA ASN A 415 17.71 -13.78 3.35
C ASN A 415 17.75 -14.69 4.59
N GLY A 416 16.67 -15.43 4.88
CA GLY A 416 16.58 -16.30 6.06
C GLY A 416 16.60 -15.51 7.37
N ILE A 417 16.03 -14.31 7.40
CA ILE A 417 15.90 -13.47 8.59
C ILE A 417 14.57 -13.78 9.26
N GLY A 418 14.60 -14.55 10.35
CA GLY A 418 13.42 -14.88 11.14
C GLY A 418 12.40 -15.78 10.44
N TYR A 419 11.20 -15.81 11.01
CA TYR A 419 10.05 -16.58 10.54
C TYR A 419 8.88 -15.66 10.27
N ILE A 420 8.09 -15.96 9.24
CA ILE A 420 6.88 -15.23 8.91
C ILE A 420 5.67 -16.10 9.29
N ILE A 421 4.78 -15.55 10.11
CA ILE A 421 3.52 -16.19 10.48
C ILE A 421 2.35 -15.33 10.02
N GLY A 422 1.14 -15.89 10.00
CA GLY A 422 -0.08 -15.19 9.60
C GLY A 422 -0.64 -15.69 8.28
N GLU A 423 -1.25 -14.82 7.52
CA GLU A 423 -1.88 -15.12 6.24
C GLU A 423 -0.92 -14.82 5.08
N ARG A 424 -1.33 -15.09 3.84
CA ARG A 424 -0.61 -14.62 2.64
C ARG A 424 -0.61 -13.10 2.55
N SER A 425 0.45 -12.51 2.01
CA SER A 425 0.50 -11.06 1.77
C SER A 425 -0.42 -10.62 0.62
N GLY A 426 -1.02 -9.42 0.73
CA GLY A 426 -1.73 -8.79 -0.38
C GLY A 426 -0.79 -8.32 -1.48
N GLY A 427 0.43 -7.86 -1.16
CA GLY A 427 1.41 -7.48 -2.16
C GLY A 427 2.15 -8.67 -2.78
N ARG A 428 2.44 -8.60 -4.09
CA ARG A 428 3.34 -9.56 -4.73
C ARG A 428 4.77 -9.39 -4.22
N PRO A 429 5.52 -10.50 -4.05
CA PRO A 429 6.94 -10.43 -3.73
C PRO A 429 7.78 -9.68 -4.77
N SER A 430 7.48 -9.86 -6.05
CA SER A 430 8.01 -9.00 -7.13
C SER A 430 6.84 -8.24 -7.74
N HIS A 431 6.90 -6.90 -7.75
CA HIS A 431 5.77 -6.07 -8.14
C HIS A 431 6.24 -4.78 -8.82
N TYR A 432 5.31 -4.13 -9.50
CA TYR A 432 5.50 -2.75 -9.95
C TYR A 432 5.20 -1.79 -8.81
N GLY A 433 5.77 -0.58 -8.87
CA GLY A 433 5.55 0.40 -7.81
C GLY A 433 6.34 1.69 -8.03
N ASP A 434 6.49 2.44 -6.93
CA ASP A 434 6.99 3.82 -6.91
C ASP A 434 6.11 4.70 -7.81
N ILE A 435 5.02 5.15 -7.18
CA ILE A 435 3.86 5.74 -7.87
C ILE A 435 4.18 7.15 -8.34
N LEU A 436 3.89 7.42 -9.61
CA LEU A 436 3.79 8.77 -10.13
C LEU A 436 2.32 9.12 -10.36
N TYR A 437 1.95 10.35 -10.02
CA TYR A 437 0.60 10.89 -10.21
C TYR A 437 0.57 11.82 -11.41
N SER A 438 -0.55 11.86 -12.11
CA SER A 438 -0.81 12.88 -13.11
C SER A 438 -2.31 13.21 -13.17
N VAL A 439 -2.61 14.44 -13.54
CA VAL A 439 -3.97 14.89 -13.81
C VAL A 439 -4.14 15.00 -15.32
N LEU A 440 -5.16 14.36 -15.86
CA LEU A 440 -5.51 14.50 -17.28
C LEU A 440 -6.21 15.84 -17.50
N PRO A 441 -5.71 16.70 -18.42
CA PRO A 441 -5.99 18.13 -18.40
C PRO A 441 -7.41 18.50 -18.82
N ASN A 442 -8.06 17.68 -19.65
CA ASN A 442 -9.39 18.03 -20.17
C ASN A 442 -10.53 17.55 -19.26
N THR A 443 -10.31 16.45 -18.53
CA THR A 443 -11.34 15.80 -17.67
C THR A 443 -11.09 15.99 -16.19
N GLY A 444 -9.88 16.41 -15.79
CA GLY A 444 -9.46 16.46 -14.39
C GLY A 444 -9.27 15.08 -13.75
N THR A 445 -9.26 14.01 -14.55
CA THR A 445 -9.09 12.65 -14.03
C THR A 445 -7.68 12.45 -13.49
N ILE A 446 -7.59 12.00 -12.24
CA ILE A 446 -6.31 11.67 -11.60
C ILE A 446 -5.97 10.21 -11.89
N ALA A 447 -4.77 9.97 -12.37
CA ALA A 447 -4.23 8.65 -12.64
C ALA A 447 -2.89 8.45 -11.92
N THR A 448 -2.62 7.20 -11.55
CA THR A 448 -1.31 6.77 -11.06
C THR A 448 -0.66 5.81 -12.03
N VAL A 449 0.65 5.78 -12.03
CA VAL A 449 1.45 4.84 -12.82
C VAL A 449 2.72 4.45 -12.08
N SER A 450 3.01 3.16 -12.05
CA SER A 450 4.29 2.63 -11.56
C SER A 450 5.39 2.92 -12.56
N HIS A 451 6.56 3.39 -12.08
CA HIS A 451 7.72 3.59 -12.94
C HIS A 451 8.89 2.64 -12.63
N LYS A 452 8.73 1.81 -11.59
CA LYS A 452 9.70 0.78 -11.21
C LYS A 452 9.07 -0.61 -11.24
N HIS A 453 9.91 -1.60 -11.55
CA HIS A 453 9.64 -3.01 -11.32
C HIS A 453 10.61 -3.50 -10.25
N PHE A 454 10.10 -3.79 -9.07
CA PHE A 454 10.85 -4.35 -7.97
C PHE A 454 10.92 -5.86 -8.13
N ILE A 455 12.14 -6.39 -8.17
CA ILE A 455 12.38 -7.81 -8.36
C ILE A 455 13.06 -8.37 -7.11
N ARG A 456 12.43 -9.36 -6.49
CA ARG A 456 12.87 -9.97 -5.24
C ARG A 456 14.30 -10.54 -5.30
N PRO A 457 15.00 -10.65 -4.16
CA PRO A 457 16.36 -11.22 -4.11
C PRO A 457 16.42 -12.65 -4.66
N ASN A 458 15.51 -13.53 -4.26
CA ASN A 458 15.47 -14.90 -4.76
C ASN A 458 14.80 -14.97 -6.15
N ARG A 459 15.63 -14.95 -7.20
CA ARG A 459 15.20 -14.94 -8.59
C ARG A 459 14.44 -16.20 -9.02
N ALA A 460 14.62 -17.34 -8.34
CA ALA A 460 13.89 -18.56 -8.65
C ALA A 460 12.39 -18.44 -8.36
N LEU A 461 12.01 -17.51 -7.45
CA LEU A 461 10.63 -17.30 -7.00
C LEU A 461 9.98 -16.03 -7.57
N VAL A 462 10.55 -15.42 -8.61
CA VAL A 462 10.13 -14.11 -9.15
C VAL A 462 8.66 -14.06 -9.60
N ASN A 463 8.10 -15.20 -9.97
CA ASN A 463 6.72 -15.30 -10.49
C ASN A 463 5.67 -15.63 -9.41
N GLU A 464 6.05 -15.70 -8.13
CA GLU A 464 5.09 -15.94 -7.06
C GLU A 464 4.12 -14.76 -6.95
N SER A 465 2.83 -15.10 -6.85
CA SER A 465 1.75 -14.10 -6.69
C SER A 465 1.57 -13.67 -5.24
N TYR A 466 2.03 -14.45 -4.28
CA TYR A 466 1.88 -14.22 -2.85
C TYR A 466 3.18 -14.53 -2.14
N LEU A 467 3.44 -13.85 -1.02
CA LEU A 467 4.43 -14.29 -0.06
C LEU A 467 3.75 -15.25 0.92
N GLU A 468 4.08 -16.53 0.78
CA GLU A 468 3.58 -17.56 1.71
C GLU A 468 4.22 -17.39 3.10
N PRO A 469 3.46 -17.45 4.20
CA PRO A 469 4.03 -17.48 5.53
C PRO A 469 4.78 -18.80 5.77
N ASN A 470 5.70 -18.85 6.73
CA ASN A 470 6.28 -20.09 7.20
C ASN A 470 5.25 -20.93 7.97
N ILE A 471 4.38 -20.26 8.72
CA ILE A 471 3.30 -20.85 9.49
C ILE A 471 2.03 -20.06 9.17
N TYR A 472 1.06 -20.74 8.56
CA TYR A 472 -0.25 -20.13 8.31
C TYR A 472 -1.03 -20.02 9.61
N VAL A 473 -1.49 -18.81 9.92
CA VAL A 473 -2.32 -18.49 11.08
C VAL A 473 -3.47 -17.61 10.61
N PRO A 474 -4.74 -18.03 10.73
CA PRO A 474 -5.87 -17.17 10.43
C PRO A 474 -5.96 -16.04 11.46
N LEU A 475 -5.94 -14.79 10.99
CA LEU A 475 -5.85 -13.62 11.86
C LEU A 475 -7.23 -13.07 12.29
N ASN A 476 -8.30 -13.50 11.62
CA ASN A 476 -9.66 -13.03 11.86
C ASN A 476 -10.46 -13.88 12.87
N ASN A 477 -9.79 -14.59 13.79
CA ASN A 477 -10.51 -15.33 14.81
C ASN A 477 -11.16 -14.38 15.81
N PRO A 478 -12.49 -14.45 16.05
CA PRO A 478 -13.18 -13.52 16.93
C PRO A 478 -12.80 -13.68 18.41
N ASP A 479 -12.50 -14.89 18.85
CA ASP A 479 -12.38 -15.23 20.28
C ASP A 479 -10.93 -15.30 20.76
N LYS A 480 -9.94 -15.36 19.82
CA LYS A 480 -8.55 -15.63 20.14
C LYS A 480 -7.58 -14.74 19.34
N ASP A 481 -6.49 -14.39 19.99
CA ASP A 481 -5.32 -13.80 19.36
C ASP A 481 -4.38 -14.90 18.85
N LEU A 482 -4.77 -15.56 17.74
CA LEU A 482 -4.05 -16.71 17.21
C LEU A 482 -2.62 -16.35 16.77
N ALA A 483 -2.38 -15.12 16.35
CA ALA A 483 -1.03 -14.68 16.03
C ALA A 483 -0.12 -14.69 17.28
N TRP A 484 -0.63 -14.12 18.39
CA TRP A 484 0.11 -14.13 19.65
C TRP A 484 0.25 -15.52 20.25
N GLU A 485 -0.82 -16.33 20.22
CA GLU A 485 -0.76 -17.74 20.65
C GLU A 485 0.31 -18.50 19.85
N CYS A 486 0.37 -18.32 18.53
CA CYS A 486 1.39 -18.94 17.68
C CYS A 486 2.82 -18.48 18.06
N VAL A 487 3.02 -17.20 18.38
CA VAL A 487 4.32 -16.70 18.88
C VAL A 487 4.71 -17.40 20.18
N LEU A 488 3.78 -17.52 21.14
CA LEU A 488 4.06 -18.18 22.42
C LEU A 488 4.34 -19.67 22.27
N ASP A 489 3.59 -20.37 21.41
CA ASP A 489 3.80 -21.79 21.13
C ASP A 489 5.16 -22.03 20.46
N PHE A 490 5.53 -21.19 19.50
CA PHE A 490 6.82 -21.23 18.83
C PHE A 490 7.99 -21.10 19.81
N LEU A 491 7.82 -20.27 20.85
CA LEU A 491 8.84 -20.05 21.89
C LEU A 491 8.79 -21.09 23.03
N GLY A 492 7.80 -21.97 23.05
CA GLY A 492 7.61 -22.95 24.13
C GLY A 492 7.20 -22.29 25.46
N THR A 493 6.62 -21.09 25.42
CA THR A 493 6.26 -20.33 26.62
C THR A 493 4.75 -20.28 26.82
N ASN A 494 4.21 -21.15 27.66
CA ASN A 494 2.80 -21.14 28.12
C ASN A 494 2.62 -20.40 29.45
N LYS A 495 3.15 -19.19 29.62
CA LYS A 495 3.05 -18.44 30.89
C LYS A 495 2.09 -17.27 30.84
N SER A 496 1.39 -17.02 31.95
CA SER A 496 0.44 -15.91 32.12
C SER A 496 1.13 -14.54 32.20
N ARG A 497 0.45 -13.53 31.77
CA ARG A 497 0.95 -12.22 31.32
C ARG A 497 1.05 -11.18 32.43
N THR A 498 2.19 -10.46 32.48
CA THR A 498 2.30 -9.13 33.11
C THR A 498 2.85 -8.15 32.07
N VAL A 499 2.11 -7.07 31.81
CA VAL A 499 2.42 -6.10 30.75
C VAL A 499 3.14 -4.91 31.34
N VAL A 500 4.36 -4.62 30.85
CA VAL A 500 5.04 -3.33 31.09
C VAL A 500 4.97 -2.52 29.81
N LYS A 501 4.15 -1.46 29.82
CA LYS A 501 4.02 -0.54 28.68
C LYS A 501 5.11 0.53 28.73
N LYS A 502 5.84 0.69 27.63
CA LYS A 502 6.58 1.91 27.33
C LYS A 502 6.42 2.17 25.84
N GLY A 503 5.60 3.11 25.48
CA GLY A 503 5.43 3.57 24.11
C GLY A 503 5.82 5.03 24.00
N ALA A 504 6.33 5.46 22.85
CA ALA A 504 6.40 6.87 22.51
C ALA A 504 4.97 7.35 22.24
N THR A 505 4.36 7.98 23.24
CA THR A 505 3.04 8.59 23.09
C THR A 505 3.20 9.99 22.53
N ALA A 506 3.15 10.11 21.20
CA ALA A 506 2.60 11.32 20.61
C ALA A 506 1.07 11.13 20.55
N ASP A 507 0.32 12.19 20.79
CA ASP A 507 -1.12 12.18 20.54
C ASP A 507 -1.33 12.10 19.02
N ASP A 508 -1.50 10.87 18.52
CA ASP A 508 -1.46 10.54 17.10
C ASP A 508 -2.78 10.88 16.37
N SER A 509 -3.80 11.36 17.08
CA SER A 509 -5.08 11.77 16.47
C SER A 509 -4.87 12.84 15.41
N TYR A 510 -3.96 13.78 15.66
CA TYR A 510 -3.57 14.84 14.72
C TYR A 510 -2.75 14.29 13.53
N LEU A 511 -1.88 13.31 13.76
CA LEU A 511 -1.02 12.72 12.72
C LEU A 511 -1.84 11.97 11.69
N TRP A 512 -2.84 11.22 12.11
CA TRP A 512 -3.76 10.52 11.20
C TRP A 512 -4.53 11.52 10.33
N ASP A 513 -5.02 12.61 10.90
CA ASP A 513 -5.71 13.67 10.15
C ASP A 513 -4.77 14.41 9.20
N THR A 514 -3.50 14.60 9.56
CA THR A 514 -2.53 15.36 8.75
C THR A 514 -1.88 14.51 7.65
N ILE A 515 -1.57 13.25 7.94
CA ILE A 515 -0.98 12.32 6.96
C ILE A 515 -2.03 11.82 5.97
N TYR A 516 -3.29 11.73 6.40
CA TYR A 516 -4.39 11.12 5.65
C TYR A 516 -5.45 12.12 5.15
N ARG A 517 -5.31 13.43 5.38
CA ARG A 517 -6.09 14.45 4.68
C ARG A 517 -5.39 14.82 3.39
N PRO A 518 -6.05 14.70 2.23
CA PRO A 518 -5.56 15.37 1.03
C PRO A 518 -5.62 16.88 1.31
N VAL A 519 -4.46 17.53 1.30
CA VAL A 519 -4.41 19.00 1.22
C VAL A 519 -4.81 19.34 -0.20
N MET A 520 -6.12 19.52 -0.39
CA MET A 520 -6.64 20.26 -1.54
C MET A 520 -6.93 21.66 -1.06
N ASN A 521 -5.98 22.54 -1.24
CA ASN A 521 -6.14 23.98 -1.36
C ASN A 521 -5.43 24.42 -2.63
#